data_3b38247eb5c5dd6abe7fa1cbbfd2aa3b
#
_entry.id   3b38247eb5c5dd6abe7fa1cbbfd2aa3b
#
_cell.length_a   1.000
_cell.length_b   1.000
_cell.length_c   1.000
_cell.angle_alpha   90.00
_cell.angle_beta   90.00
_cell.angle_gamma   90.00
#
_symmetry.space_group_name_H-M   'P 1'
#
loop_
_entity.id
_entity.type
_entity.pdbx_description
1 polymer ?
#
loop_
_entity_poly.entity_id
_entity_poly.type
_entity_poly.pdbx_seq_one_letter_code
_entity_poly.pdbx_strand_id
1 'polypeptide(L)'
;MKRLIFLMPFLFFTVSCEQDSSDADNKLSSLIKPNFSYNQDLFKCNLVSNSSLIGLESFFSIQANKYSSISKDNGLNISILFPENNENVDNFLISIRSDGNHIAIRNFIDQIKSDGFEDIASCTFSIYQHKALDVIKNINNVIDNTFVNIEILRCSFNNGYNFGTFQIAINRYIDNVDKLDMPYSVSYIEDNSTNNDFMWINSFYDSSYQTILLENWINKKDAAEIKDEFTENATCIDSTKYKSYRLF
;
A
#
# COMPACT_ATOMS: atom_id res chain seq x y z
N MET A 1 -29.18 68.58 47.56
CA MET A 1 -29.04 67.11 47.61
C MET A 1 -28.66 66.66 46.21
N LYS A 2 -27.36 66.39 45.96
CA LYS A 2 -26.85 65.93 44.69
C LYS A 2 -26.74 64.37 44.75
N ARG A 3 -27.49 63.67 43.93
CA ARG A 3 -27.39 62.25 43.79
C ARG A 3 -26.23 61.91 42.79
N LEU A 4 -25.21 61.30 43.29
CA LEU A 4 -24.10 60.78 42.52
C LEU A 4 -24.53 59.39 41.95
N ILE A 5 -24.62 59.30 40.62
CA ILE A 5 -24.87 58.03 39.94
C ILE A 5 -23.50 57.44 39.63
N PHE A 6 -23.19 56.31 40.27
CA PHE A 6 -22.01 55.52 40.02
C PHE A 6 -22.29 54.64 38.79
N LEU A 7 -21.70 54.97 37.67
CA LEU A 7 -21.67 54.13 36.47
C LEU A 7 -20.51 53.13 36.65
N MET A 8 -20.87 51.88 36.89
CA MET A 8 -19.93 50.77 36.91
C MET A 8 -19.73 50.27 35.49
N PRO A 9 -18.51 50.31 34.91
CA PRO A 9 -18.27 49.71 33.61
C PRO A 9 -18.24 48.20 33.76
N PHE A 10 -19.19 47.48 33.16
CA PHE A 10 -19.19 46.08 32.95
C PHE A 10 -18.12 45.75 31.90
N LEU A 11 -16.92 45.33 32.36
CA LEU A 11 -15.93 44.70 31.52
C LEU A 11 -16.41 43.30 31.16
N PHE A 12 -16.96 43.17 29.97
CA PHE A 12 -17.15 41.87 29.31
C PHE A 12 -15.77 41.32 28.95
N PHE A 13 -15.24 40.45 29.78
CA PHE A 13 -14.19 39.55 29.35
C PHE A 13 -14.86 38.54 28.41
N THR A 14 -14.78 38.77 27.12
CA THR A 14 -14.93 37.70 26.14
C THR A 14 -13.71 36.80 26.26
N VAL A 15 -13.86 35.75 27.04
CA VAL A 15 -12.95 34.60 26.95
C VAL A 15 -13.23 34.00 25.59
N SER A 16 -12.45 34.39 24.60
CA SER A 16 -12.33 33.65 23.34
C SER A 16 -11.69 32.30 23.69
N CYS A 17 -12.52 31.31 23.87
CA CYS A 17 -12.08 29.92 23.82
C CYS A 17 -11.82 29.68 22.33
N GLU A 18 -10.66 30.07 21.83
CA GLU A 18 -10.08 29.45 20.65
C GLU A 18 -9.73 28.03 21.08
N GLN A 19 -10.68 27.17 20.81
CA GLN A 19 -10.51 25.75 21.03
C GLN A 19 -9.56 25.29 19.93
N ASP A 20 -8.30 25.05 20.31
CA ASP A 20 -7.32 24.29 19.52
C ASP A 20 -7.81 22.83 19.37
N SER A 21 -8.95 22.66 18.69
CA SER A 21 -9.50 21.34 18.39
C SER A 21 -8.58 20.57 17.42
N SER A 22 -7.89 21.27 16.53
CA SER A 22 -6.98 20.66 15.57
C SER A 22 -5.76 19.96 16.23
N ASP A 23 -5.20 20.55 17.29
CA ASP A 23 -4.04 19.96 17.95
C ASP A 23 -4.41 18.77 18.85
N ALA A 24 -5.61 18.76 19.42
CA ALA A 24 -6.09 17.63 20.23
C ALA A 24 -6.44 16.43 19.37
N ASP A 25 -7.10 16.64 18.24
CA ASP A 25 -7.46 15.57 17.29
C ASP A 25 -6.22 14.99 16.61
N ASN A 26 -5.26 15.81 16.21
CA ASN A 26 -3.98 15.35 15.70
C ASN A 26 -3.18 14.55 16.73
N LYS A 27 -3.22 14.92 18.00
CA LYS A 27 -2.52 14.22 19.07
C LYS A 27 -3.17 12.88 19.39
N LEU A 28 -4.50 12.79 19.33
CA LEU A 28 -5.23 11.54 19.55
C LEU A 28 -5.01 10.57 18.37
N SER A 29 -5.13 11.04 17.14
CA SER A 29 -4.95 10.24 15.93
C SER A 29 -3.50 9.76 15.74
N SER A 30 -2.50 10.52 16.22
CA SER A 30 -1.10 10.10 16.21
C SER A 30 -0.79 8.93 17.17
N LEU A 31 -1.70 8.60 18.08
CA LEU A 31 -1.57 7.44 18.96
C LEU A 31 -1.92 6.13 18.25
N ILE A 32 -2.72 6.20 17.18
CA ILE A 32 -3.08 5.02 16.39
C ILE A 32 -1.97 4.81 15.36
N LYS A 33 -1.19 3.77 15.56
CA LYS A 33 -0.10 3.38 14.64
C LYS A 33 -0.49 2.13 13.86
N PRO A 34 0.02 1.99 12.62
CA PRO A 34 -0.16 0.75 11.87
C PRO A 34 0.38 -0.45 12.64
N ASN A 35 -0.40 -1.53 12.71
CA ASN A 35 0.07 -2.81 13.23
C ASN A 35 0.66 -3.63 12.08
N PHE A 36 1.89 -3.32 11.72
CA PHE A 36 2.56 -3.99 10.62
C PHE A 36 2.75 -5.49 10.89
N SER A 37 2.43 -6.30 9.91
CA SER A 37 2.49 -7.76 10.00
C SER A 37 3.60 -8.39 9.14
N TYR A 38 4.16 -7.65 8.18
CA TYR A 38 5.22 -8.12 7.31
C TYR A 38 6.05 -6.95 6.73
N ASN A 39 7.12 -7.29 6.03
CA ASN A 39 7.89 -6.34 5.22
C ASN A 39 7.64 -6.64 3.74
N GLN A 40 7.53 -5.60 2.90
CA GLN A 40 7.34 -5.77 1.46
C GLN A 40 8.09 -4.69 0.70
N ASP A 41 9.04 -5.09 -0.13
CA ASP A 41 9.76 -4.18 -1.02
C ASP A 41 9.37 -4.41 -2.48
N LEU A 42 9.29 -3.29 -3.22
CA LEU A 42 9.01 -3.25 -4.64
C LEU A 42 10.22 -2.66 -5.36
N PHE A 43 10.89 -3.45 -6.18
CA PHE A 43 12.10 -3.06 -6.91
C PHE A 43 11.79 -2.81 -8.38
N LYS A 44 12.09 -1.60 -8.86
CA LYS A 44 12.02 -1.29 -10.29
C LYS A 44 13.18 -1.93 -11.00
N CYS A 45 12.88 -2.70 -12.04
CA CYS A 45 13.84 -3.42 -12.84
C CYS A 45 13.65 -3.12 -14.34
N ASN A 46 14.76 -3.16 -15.06
CA ASN A 46 14.78 -3.09 -16.53
C ASN A 46 15.65 -4.21 -17.07
N LEU A 47 15.19 -4.87 -18.14
CA LEU A 47 16.05 -5.82 -18.85
C LEU A 47 17.27 -5.10 -19.41
N VAL A 48 18.44 -5.74 -19.33
CA VAL A 48 19.65 -5.21 -19.97
C VAL A 48 19.61 -5.40 -21.49
N SER A 49 20.37 -4.61 -22.23
CA SER A 49 20.26 -4.46 -23.70
C SER A 49 20.34 -5.77 -24.50
N ASN A 50 20.99 -6.80 -23.95
CA ASN A 50 21.16 -8.10 -24.62
C ASN A 50 20.32 -9.21 -23.98
N SER A 51 19.38 -8.85 -23.12
CA SER A 51 18.52 -9.80 -22.42
C SER A 51 17.08 -9.76 -22.99
N SER A 52 16.26 -10.72 -22.58
CA SER A 52 14.88 -10.85 -23.00
C SER A 52 14.04 -11.43 -21.87
N LEU A 53 12.70 -11.37 -22.01
CA LEU A 53 11.79 -12.04 -21.08
C LEU A 53 12.05 -13.55 -21.01
N ILE A 54 12.43 -14.19 -22.13
CA ILE A 54 12.80 -15.61 -22.14
C ILE A 54 14.06 -15.83 -21.31
N GLY A 55 15.04 -14.91 -21.38
CA GLY A 55 16.24 -14.95 -20.53
C GLY A 55 15.88 -14.83 -19.05
N LEU A 56 14.97 -13.93 -18.70
CA LEU A 56 14.48 -13.75 -17.33
C LEU A 56 13.75 -14.99 -16.82
N GLU A 57 12.85 -15.58 -17.62
CA GLU A 57 12.15 -16.82 -17.31
C GLU A 57 13.13 -17.98 -17.11
N SER A 58 14.09 -18.11 -18.03
CA SER A 58 15.13 -19.16 -17.96
C SER A 58 15.97 -19.03 -16.71
N PHE A 59 16.36 -17.81 -16.31
CA PHE A 59 17.13 -17.57 -15.09
C PHE A 59 16.39 -18.10 -13.86
N PHE A 60 15.13 -17.72 -13.66
CA PHE A 60 14.35 -18.17 -12.51
C PHE A 60 14.02 -19.67 -12.59
N SER A 61 13.77 -20.21 -13.78
CA SER A 61 13.49 -21.64 -13.99
C SER A 61 14.69 -22.53 -13.64
N ILE A 62 15.88 -22.14 -14.06
CA ILE A 62 17.13 -22.89 -13.74
C ILE A 62 17.37 -22.91 -12.23
N GLN A 63 17.07 -21.83 -11.54
CA GLN A 63 17.30 -21.69 -10.10
C GLN A 63 16.06 -22.05 -9.26
N ALA A 64 14.98 -22.55 -9.86
CA ALA A 64 13.68 -22.71 -9.22
C ALA A 64 13.74 -23.50 -7.91
N ASN A 65 14.43 -24.64 -7.87
CA ASN A 65 14.53 -25.46 -6.67
C ASN A 65 15.26 -24.73 -5.54
N LYS A 66 16.36 -24.03 -5.88
CA LYS A 66 17.14 -23.24 -4.93
C LYS A 66 16.32 -22.12 -4.32
N TYR A 67 15.67 -21.33 -5.17
CA TYR A 67 14.90 -20.16 -4.72
C TYR A 67 13.61 -20.55 -4.00
N SER A 68 12.95 -21.64 -4.41
CA SER A 68 11.81 -22.19 -3.67
C SER A 68 12.18 -22.60 -2.25
N SER A 69 13.35 -23.24 -2.07
CA SER A 69 13.85 -23.60 -0.73
C SER A 69 14.13 -22.35 0.09
N ILE A 70 14.89 -21.38 -0.46
CA ILE A 70 15.21 -20.12 0.21
C ILE A 70 13.94 -19.37 0.61
N SER A 71 12.96 -19.29 -0.31
CA SER A 71 11.67 -18.63 -0.07
C SER A 71 10.93 -19.28 1.09
N LYS A 72 10.79 -20.60 1.07
CA LYS A 72 10.10 -21.38 2.11
C LYS A 72 10.79 -21.24 3.48
N ASP A 73 12.12 -21.38 3.51
CA ASP A 73 12.90 -21.39 4.76
C ASP A 73 12.91 -20.01 5.45
N ASN A 74 12.71 -18.93 4.67
CA ASN A 74 12.74 -17.54 5.15
C ASN A 74 11.37 -16.85 5.15
N GLY A 75 10.28 -17.55 4.84
CA GLY A 75 8.93 -16.97 4.77
C GLY A 75 8.82 -15.86 3.73
N LEU A 76 9.48 -16.04 2.57
CA LEU A 76 9.43 -15.09 1.47
C LEU A 76 8.30 -15.44 0.50
N ASN A 77 7.68 -14.42 -0.07
CA ASN A 77 6.79 -14.52 -1.21
C ASN A 77 7.31 -13.57 -2.29
N ILE A 78 7.65 -14.12 -3.44
CA ILE A 78 8.34 -13.40 -4.51
C ILE A 78 7.49 -13.42 -5.76
N SER A 79 7.26 -12.25 -6.34
CA SER A 79 6.46 -12.08 -7.56
C SER A 79 7.12 -11.10 -8.52
N ILE A 80 6.90 -11.31 -9.81
CA ILE A 80 7.21 -10.32 -10.86
C ILE A 80 5.92 -9.66 -11.32
N LEU A 81 5.96 -8.34 -11.46
CA LEU A 81 4.82 -7.53 -11.87
C LEU A 81 5.14 -6.84 -13.20
N PHE A 82 4.38 -7.14 -14.24
CA PHE A 82 4.48 -6.47 -15.53
C PHE A 82 3.36 -5.44 -15.68
N PRO A 83 3.66 -4.18 -16.09
CA PRO A 83 2.63 -3.16 -16.31
C PRO A 83 1.66 -3.59 -17.42
N GLU A 84 0.34 -3.40 -17.19
CA GLU A 84 -0.68 -3.80 -18.19
C GLU A 84 -0.65 -2.95 -19.46
N ASN A 85 -0.34 -1.66 -19.33
CA ASN A 85 -0.48 -0.69 -20.43
C ASN A 85 0.85 -0.28 -21.05
N ASN A 86 1.91 -1.05 -20.84
CA ASN A 86 3.22 -0.72 -21.38
C ASN A 86 3.52 -1.60 -22.60
N GLU A 87 3.67 -0.97 -23.77
CA GLU A 87 4.18 -1.63 -24.98
C GLU A 87 5.63 -2.10 -24.78
N ASN A 88 6.33 -1.52 -23.80
CA ASN A 88 7.69 -1.87 -23.45
C ASN A 88 7.71 -2.79 -22.22
N VAL A 89 7.69 -4.09 -22.48
CA VAL A 89 7.80 -5.16 -21.47
C VAL A 89 9.18 -5.26 -20.82
N ASP A 90 10.14 -4.41 -21.21
CA ASP A 90 11.48 -4.41 -20.61
C ASP A 90 11.47 -3.89 -19.16
N ASN A 91 10.43 -3.13 -18.78
CA ASN A 91 10.26 -2.59 -17.44
C ASN A 91 9.32 -3.47 -16.61
N PHE A 92 9.75 -3.84 -15.42
CA PHE A 92 8.94 -4.64 -14.51
C PHE A 92 9.26 -4.31 -13.05
N LEU A 93 8.45 -4.82 -12.12
CA LEU A 93 8.76 -4.79 -10.69
C LEU A 93 9.05 -6.20 -10.19
N ILE A 94 9.97 -6.31 -9.25
CA ILE A 94 10.08 -7.48 -8.37
C ILE A 94 9.47 -7.08 -7.03
N SER A 95 8.45 -7.82 -6.59
CA SER A 95 7.87 -7.70 -5.27
C SER A 95 8.38 -8.82 -4.40
N ILE A 96 8.94 -8.48 -3.25
CA ILE A 96 9.39 -9.44 -2.25
C ILE A 96 8.73 -9.10 -0.92
N ARG A 97 7.88 -10.01 -0.44
CA ARG A 97 7.26 -9.98 0.87
C ARG A 97 7.97 -10.93 1.81
N SER A 98 8.18 -10.53 3.06
CA SER A 98 8.71 -11.37 4.13
C SER A 98 7.84 -11.23 5.38
N ASP A 99 7.33 -12.36 5.87
CA ASP A 99 6.58 -12.41 7.15
C ASP A 99 7.53 -12.32 8.37
N GLY A 100 8.84 -12.40 8.13
CA GLY A 100 9.90 -12.26 9.12
C GLY A 100 10.51 -10.86 9.15
N ASN A 101 11.83 -10.81 9.11
CA ASN A 101 12.58 -9.57 9.10
C ASN A 101 13.06 -9.20 7.69
N HIS A 102 13.41 -7.94 7.50
CA HIS A 102 13.91 -7.41 6.23
C HIS A 102 15.27 -8.02 5.79
N ILE A 103 16.00 -8.67 6.71
CA ILE A 103 17.28 -9.33 6.40
C ILE A 103 17.05 -10.45 5.39
N ALA A 104 15.92 -11.16 5.47
CA ALA A 104 15.59 -12.23 4.51
C ALA A 104 15.46 -11.69 3.08
N ILE A 105 14.83 -10.52 2.91
CA ILE A 105 14.71 -9.84 1.60
C ILE A 105 16.11 -9.50 1.07
N ARG A 106 16.95 -8.89 1.91
CA ARG A 106 18.31 -8.52 1.54
C ARG A 106 19.14 -9.74 1.13
N ASN A 107 19.12 -10.78 1.93
CA ASN A 107 19.86 -12.01 1.63
C ASN A 107 19.42 -12.63 0.31
N PHE A 108 18.11 -12.60 0.00
CA PHE A 108 17.61 -13.07 -1.29
C PHE A 108 18.12 -12.21 -2.44
N ILE A 109 18.13 -10.88 -2.30
CA ILE A 109 18.67 -9.96 -3.30
C ILE A 109 20.16 -10.22 -3.54
N ASP A 110 20.94 -10.37 -2.48
CA ASP A 110 22.38 -10.66 -2.59
C ASP A 110 22.60 -12.01 -3.29
N GLN A 111 21.72 -12.97 -3.03
CA GLN A 111 21.78 -14.28 -3.67
C GLN A 111 21.50 -14.22 -5.17
N ILE A 112 20.41 -13.54 -5.61
CA ILE A 112 20.10 -13.45 -7.05
C ILE A 112 21.19 -12.68 -7.81
N LYS A 113 21.79 -11.66 -7.19
CA LYS A 113 22.94 -10.93 -7.77
C LYS A 113 24.15 -11.84 -7.93
N SER A 114 24.47 -12.61 -6.89
CA SER A 114 25.58 -13.58 -6.92
C SER A 114 25.38 -14.65 -8.00
N ASP A 115 24.13 -14.96 -8.34
CA ASP A 115 23.78 -15.95 -9.37
C ASP A 115 23.75 -15.37 -10.78
N GLY A 116 24.13 -14.09 -10.96
CA GLY A 116 24.25 -13.45 -12.27
C GLY A 116 22.97 -12.74 -12.75
N PHE A 117 22.04 -12.41 -11.86
CA PHE A 117 20.81 -11.70 -12.23
C PHE A 117 21.08 -10.35 -12.89
N GLU A 118 22.19 -9.67 -12.54
CA GLU A 118 22.58 -8.37 -13.11
C GLU A 118 22.95 -8.45 -14.60
N ASP A 119 23.26 -9.65 -15.11
CA ASP A 119 23.45 -9.90 -16.55
C ASP A 119 22.13 -9.96 -17.32
N ILE A 120 21.02 -10.11 -16.61
CA ILE A 120 19.65 -10.23 -17.17
C ILE A 120 18.87 -8.94 -16.98
N ALA A 121 18.91 -8.35 -15.78
CA ALA A 121 18.15 -7.15 -15.44
C ALA A 121 18.91 -6.26 -14.45
N SER A 122 18.77 -4.95 -14.65
CA SER A 122 19.23 -3.92 -13.71
C SER A 122 18.06 -3.48 -12.85
N CYS A 123 18.17 -3.63 -11.53
CA CYS A 123 17.14 -3.23 -10.58
C CYS A 123 17.64 -2.13 -9.65
N THR A 124 16.76 -1.16 -9.36
CA THR A 124 16.99 -0.19 -8.30
C THR A 124 16.57 -0.83 -6.97
N PHE A 125 17.52 -1.44 -6.29
CA PHE A 125 17.30 -1.98 -4.96
C PHE A 125 17.37 -0.85 -3.95
N SER A 126 16.21 -0.37 -3.53
CA SER A 126 16.08 0.59 -2.44
C SER A 126 16.49 -0.06 -1.11
N ILE A 127 17.24 0.68 -0.29
CA ILE A 127 17.63 0.23 1.06
C ILE A 127 16.46 0.42 2.04
N TYR A 128 15.35 0.98 1.59
CA TYR A 128 14.20 1.30 2.43
C TYR A 128 13.48 0.03 2.87
N GLN A 129 13.36 -0.11 4.18
CA GLN A 129 12.66 -1.22 4.83
C GLN A 129 11.17 -0.86 4.91
N HIS A 130 10.43 -1.15 3.85
CA HIS A 130 9.01 -0.89 3.86
C HIS A 130 8.29 -1.90 4.76
N LYS A 131 7.51 -1.38 5.69
CA LYS A 131 6.63 -2.17 6.54
C LYS A 131 5.23 -2.17 5.97
N ALA A 132 4.55 -3.29 6.08
CA ALA A 132 3.25 -3.47 5.48
C ALA A 132 2.27 -4.20 6.40
N LEU A 133 0.98 -4.00 6.12
CA LEU A 133 -0.12 -4.75 6.71
C LEU A 133 -1.18 -5.06 5.65
N ASP A 134 -1.87 -6.18 5.84
CA ASP A 134 -3.06 -6.48 5.04
C ASP A 134 -4.27 -5.76 5.67
N VAL A 135 -4.85 -4.82 4.91
CA VAL A 135 -6.06 -4.07 5.29
C VAL A 135 -7.29 -4.94 5.05
N ILE A 136 -7.34 -5.59 3.90
CA ILE A 136 -8.36 -6.56 3.52
C ILE A 136 -7.64 -7.82 3.02
N LYS A 137 -8.10 -8.98 3.49
CA LYS A 137 -7.60 -10.26 3.04
C LYS A 137 -8.74 -11.25 2.87
N ASN A 138 -9.51 -11.08 1.81
CA ASN A 138 -10.49 -12.06 1.39
C ASN A 138 -9.93 -12.84 0.18
N ILE A 139 -9.28 -13.96 0.46
CA ILE A 139 -8.71 -14.87 -0.53
C ILE A 139 -9.44 -16.21 -0.60
N ASN A 140 -10.66 -16.26 -0.03
CA ASN A 140 -11.50 -17.43 -0.11
C ASN A 140 -11.94 -17.62 -1.56
N ASN A 141 -12.00 -18.87 -2.00
CA ASN A 141 -12.42 -19.24 -3.37
C ASN A 141 -11.53 -18.68 -4.50
N VAL A 142 -10.25 -18.35 -4.20
CA VAL A 142 -9.30 -17.99 -5.26
C VAL A 142 -9.12 -19.21 -6.16
N ILE A 143 -9.50 -19.06 -7.44
CA ILE A 143 -9.14 -20.03 -8.48
C ILE A 143 -7.63 -19.88 -8.69
N ASP A 144 -6.93 -20.99 -8.83
CA ASP A 144 -5.48 -20.99 -9.07
C ASP A 144 -5.19 -20.33 -10.44
N ASN A 145 -5.09 -19.03 -10.42
CA ASN A 145 -4.84 -18.20 -11.59
C ASN A 145 -3.33 -18.08 -11.82
N THR A 146 -2.95 -18.06 -13.08
CA THR A 146 -1.54 -17.87 -13.46
C THR A 146 -1.00 -16.50 -13.09
N PHE A 147 -1.87 -15.52 -12.85
CA PHE A 147 -1.51 -14.18 -12.41
C PHE A 147 -2.61 -13.52 -11.57
N VAL A 148 -2.23 -12.49 -10.83
CA VAL A 148 -3.12 -11.62 -10.05
C VAL A 148 -3.07 -10.21 -10.63
N ASN A 149 -4.22 -9.59 -10.86
CA ASN A 149 -4.27 -8.19 -11.27
C ASN A 149 -4.02 -7.30 -10.06
N ILE A 150 -3.03 -6.43 -10.15
CA ILE A 150 -2.60 -5.54 -9.08
C ILE A 150 -2.74 -4.10 -9.55
N GLU A 151 -3.29 -3.26 -8.70
CA GLU A 151 -3.27 -1.81 -8.85
C GLU A 151 -2.50 -1.21 -7.68
N ILE A 152 -1.44 -0.45 -8.00
CA ILE A 152 -0.61 0.24 -7.02
C ILE A 152 -0.92 1.73 -7.09
N LEU A 153 -1.39 2.29 -5.97
CA LEU A 153 -1.55 3.73 -5.80
C LEU A 153 -0.44 4.25 -4.88
N ARG A 154 0.18 5.34 -5.29
CA ARG A 154 1.12 6.09 -4.44
C ARG A 154 0.40 7.28 -3.84
N CYS A 155 0.36 7.29 -2.54
CA CYS A 155 -0.44 8.22 -1.77
C CYS A 155 0.42 8.95 -0.75
N SER A 156 -0.03 10.17 -0.40
CA SER A 156 0.52 10.95 0.71
C SER A 156 -0.62 11.43 1.59
N PHE A 157 -0.44 11.41 2.91
CA PHE A 157 -1.42 12.00 3.81
C PHE A 157 -1.50 13.50 3.61
N ASN A 158 -2.71 14.02 3.59
CA ASN A 158 -2.97 15.44 3.53
C ASN A 158 -2.55 16.13 4.84
N ASN A 159 -2.37 17.44 4.80
CA ASN A 159 -1.93 18.20 5.98
C ASN A 159 -2.94 18.03 7.14
N GLY A 160 -2.43 17.61 8.29
CA GLY A 160 -3.22 17.35 9.48
C GLY A 160 -3.77 15.92 9.59
N TYR A 161 -3.63 15.11 8.55
CA TYR A 161 -4.06 13.70 8.53
C TYR A 161 -2.88 12.74 8.70
N ASN A 162 -3.17 11.53 9.14
CA ASN A 162 -2.20 10.47 9.37
C ASN A 162 -2.89 9.09 9.34
N PHE A 163 -2.15 8.03 9.59
CA PHE A 163 -2.71 6.68 9.62
C PHE A 163 -3.89 6.54 10.59
N GLY A 164 -3.86 7.20 11.74
CA GLY A 164 -4.95 7.10 12.73
C GLY A 164 -6.28 7.66 12.23
N THR A 165 -6.27 8.82 11.55
CA THR A 165 -7.47 9.38 10.91
C THR A 165 -7.90 8.52 9.72
N PHE A 166 -6.95 8.04 8.93
CA PHE A 166 -7.21 7.19 7.78
C PHE A 166 -7.79 5.83 8.16
N GLN A 167 -7.43 5.28 9.32
CA GLN A 167 -7.97 4.02 9.85
C GLN A 167 -9.50 4.04 10.01
N ILE A 168 -10.08 5.21 10.29
CA ILE A 168 -11.54 5.35 10.41
C ILE A 168 -12.20 5.11 9.05
N ALA A 169 -11.70 5.77 8.00
CA ALA A 169 -12.19 5.57 6.64
C ALA A 169 -11.94 4.13 6.14
N ILE A 170 -10.78 3.56 6.48
CA ILE A 170 -10.45 2.15 6.20
C ILE A 170 -11.49 1.21 6.81
N ASN A 171 -11.82 1.35 8.09
CA ASN A 171 -12.76 0.47 8.77
C ASN A 171 -14.15 0.51 8.11
N ARG A 172 -14.63 1.70 7.76
CA ARG A 172 -15.89 1.87 7.02
C ARG A 172 -15.85 1.20 5.64
N TYR A 173 -14.73 1.31 4.95
CA TYR A 173 -14.52 0.65 3.66
C TYR A 173 -14.56 -0.88 3.81
N ILE A 174 -13.83 -1.43 4.77
CA ILE A 174 -13.82 -2.88 5.08
C ILE A 174 -15.24 -3.39 5.32
N ASP A 175 -16.00 -2.74 6.20
CA ASP A 175 -17.37 -3.13 6.56
C ASP A 175 -18.32 -3.20 5.34
N ASN A 176 -18.01 -2.46 4.29
CA ASN A 176 -18.78 -2.46 3.06
C ASN A 176 -18.29 -3.49 2.04
N VAL A 177 -16.97 -3.68 1.93
CA VAL A 177 -16.36 -4.57 0.93
C VAL A 177 -16.44 -6.03 1.37
N ASP A 178 -16.27 -6.35 2.64
CA ASP A 178 -16.39 -7.72 3.16
C ASP A 178 -17.75 -8.37 2.87
N LYS A 179 -18.79 -7.54 2.77
CA LYS A 179 -20.14 -8.01 2.39
C LYS A 179 -20.28 -8.46 0.95
N LEU A 180 -19.28 -8.21 0.11
CA LEU A 180 -19.30 -8.57 -1.31
C LEU A 180 -18.81 -9.99 -1.57
N ASP A 181 -18.17 -10.63 -0.57
CA ASP A 181 -17.60 -12.00 -0.63
C ASP A 181 -16.79 -12.27 -1.92
N MET A 182 -15.95 -11.32 -2.28
CA MET A 182 -15.14 -11.38 -3.49
C MET A 182 -13.67 -11.65 -3.14
N PRO A 183 -12.93 -12.48 -3.90
CA PRO A 183 -11.51 -12.71 -3.70
C PRO A 183 -10.70 -11.45 -4.06
N TYR A 184 -10.46 -10.64 -3.04
CA TYR A 184 -9.84 -9.34 -3.10
C TYR A 184 -8.98 -9.12 -1.86
N SER A 185 -7.84 -8.50 -2.04
CA SER A 185 -7.02 -8.07 -0.90
C SER A 185 -6.48 -6.66 -1.11
N VAL A 186 -6.25 -6.00 0.00
CA VAL A 186 -5.63 -4.66 0.05
C VAL A 186 -4.47 -4.70 1.01
N SER A 187 -3.33 -4.21 0.56
CA SER A 187 -2.16 -3.99 1.39
C SER A 187 -1.85 -2.50 1.52
N TYR A 188 -1.54 -2.07 2.73
CA TYR A 188 -0.97 -0.77 3.04
C TYR A 188 0.52 -0.94 3.30
N ILE A 189 1.35 -0.16 2.62
CA ILE A 189 2.80 -0.20 2.76
C ILE A 189 3.29 1.21 3.10
N GLU A 190 3.91 1.38 4.26
CA GLU A 190 4.48 2.66 4.68
C GLU A 190 5.82 2.89 4.00
N ASP A 191 6.01 4.08 3.43
CA ASP A 191 7.32 4.51 2.95
C ASP A 191 8.13 5.08 4.12
N ASN A 192 9.12 4.33 4.59
CA ASN A 192 9.97 4.76 5.70
C ASN A 192 10.91 5.93 5.36
N SER A 193 10.97 6.36 4.10
CA SER A 193 11.76 7.53 3.69
C SER A 193 11.07 8.85 4.05
N THR A 194 9.75 8.82 4.17
CA THR A 194 8.90 9.97 4.54
C THR A 194 7.85 9.50 5.53
N ASN A 195 7.51 10.32 6.52
CA ASN A 195 6.47 9.96 7.50
C ASN A 195 5.04 10.06 6.96
N ASN A 196 4.87 10.53 5.71
CA ASN A 196 3.57 10.85 5.15
C ASN A 196 3.22 10.00 3.92
N ASP A 197 4.20 9.37 3.26
CA ASP A 197 3.96 8.64 2.02
C ASP A 197 3.70 7.17 2.27
N PHE A 198 2.79 6.61 1.50
CA PHE A 198 2.46 5.19 1.55
C PHE A 198 2.03 4.67 0.18
N MET A 199 2.06 3.36 0.02
CA MET A 199 1.46 2.68 -1.12
C MET A 199 0.22 1.93 -0.66
N TRP A 200 -0.84 2.04 -1.47
CA TRP A 200 -2.06 1.28 -1.36
C TRP A 200 -2.11 0.31 -2.52
N ILE A 201 -2.12 -0.98 -2.23
CA ILE A 201 -2.06 -2.04 -3.25
C ILE A 201 -3.36 -2.83 -3.23
N ASN A 202 -4.13 -2.70 -4.30
CA ASN A 202 -5.30 -3.52 -4.56
C ASN A 202 -4.89 -4.78 -5.34
N SER A 203 -5.33 -5.96 -4.89
CA SER A 203 -5.07 -7.23 -5.55
C SER A 203 -6.39 -7.92 -5.88
N PHE A 204 -6.63 -8.16 -7.17
CA PHE A 204 -7.83 -8.78 -7.70
C PHE A 204 -7.46 -10.16 -8.24
N TYR A 205 -7.97 -11.20 -7.59
CA TYR A 205 -7.64 -12.59 -7.94
C TYR A 205 -8.44 -13.14 -9.13
N ASP A 206 -9.36 -12.34 -9.66
CA ASP A 206 -10.04 -12.57 -10.92
C ASP A 206 -10.18 -11.25 -11.68
N SER A 207 -9.91 -11.26 -12.99
CA SER A 207 -9.94 -10.05 -13.83
C SER A 207 -11.32 -9.41 -13.92
N SER A 208 -12.38 -10.19 -13.78
CA SER A 208 -13.76 -9.70 -13.76
C SER A 208 -14.08 -8.96 -12.47
N TYR A 209 -13.43 -9.30 -11.35
CA TYR A 209 -13.76 -8.78 -10.04
C TYR A 209 -13.43 -7.30 -9.86
N GLN A 210 -12.43 -6.77 -10.55
CA GLN A 210 -12.16 -5.33 -10.49
C GLN A 210 -13.39 -4.53 -10.95
N THR A 211 -13.98 -4.89 -12.08
CA THR A 211 -15.18 -4.23 -12.60
C THR A 211 -16.38 -4.48 -11.69
N ILE A 212 -16.60 -5.71 -11.28
CA ILE A 212 -17.73 -6.10 -10.41
C ILE A 212 -17.61 -5.41 -9.04
N LEU A 213 -16.40 -5.34 -8.46
CA LEU A 213 -16.16 -4.65 -7.19
C LEU A 213 -16.50 -3.17 -7.32
N LEU A 214 -16.00 -2.51 -8.36
CA LEU A 214 -16.27 -1.09 -8.60
C LEU A 214 -17.75 -0.82 -8.79
N GLU A 215 -18.44 -1.62 -9.61
CA GLU A 215 -19.89 -1.47 -9.84
C GLU A 215 -20.70 -1.71 -8.56
N ASN A 216 -20.40 -2.77 -7.82
CA ASN A 216 -21.07 -3.09 -6.57
C ASN A 216 -20.76 -2.06 -5.47
N TRP A 217 -19.52 -1.55 -5.43
CA TRP A 217 -19.09 -0.54 -4.48
C TRP A 217 -19.76 0.81 -4.77
N ILE A 218 -19.73 1.31 -6.00
CA ILE A 218 -20.31 2.60 -6.39
C ILE A 218 -21.80 2.67 -6.08
N ASN A 219 -22.50 1.55 -6.16
CA ASN A 219 -23.93 1.47 -5.87
C ASN A 219 -24.27 1.36 -4.37
N LYS A 220 -23.27 1.31 -3.48
CA LYS A 220 -23.52 1.34 -2.04
C LYS A 220 -23.87 2.77 -1.60
N LYS A 221 -24.83 2.87 -0.68
CA LYS A 221 -25.30 4.16 -0.15
C LYS A 221 -24.17 5.01 0.43
N ASP A 222 -23.23 4.38 1.11
CA ASP A 222 -22.15 5.06 1.83
C ASP A 222 -20.87 5.22 1.00
N ALA A 223 -20.87 4.73 -0.25
CA ALA A 223 -19.65 4.72 -1.08
C ALA A 223 -19.12 6.15 -1.36
N ALA A 224 -20.02 7.10 -1.59
CA ALA A 224 -19.64 8.49 -1.84
C ALA A 224 -18.99 9.11 -0.60
N GLU A 225 -19.59 8.92 0.58
CA GLU A 225 -19.06 9.46 1.85
C GLU A 225 -17.69 8.85 2.17
N ILE A 226 -17.52 7.54 2.00
CA ILE A 226 -16.23 6.86 2.26
C ILE A 226 -15.17 7.34 1.26
N LYS A 227 -15.54 7.54 -0.01
CA LYS A 227 -14.63 8.11 -1.01
C LYS A 227 -14.18 9.53 -0.60
N ASP A 228 -15.10 10.35 -0.13
CA ASP A 228 -14.79 11.70 0.33
C ASP A 228 -13.85 11.65 1.55
N GLU A 229 -14.10 10.76 2.52
CA GLU A 229 -13.21 10.54 3.66
C GLU A 229 -11.80 10.08 3.24
N PHE A 230 -11.70 9.17 2.26
CA PHE A 230 -10.39 8.78 1.71
C PHE A 230 -9.67 9.99 1.11
N THR A 231 -10.40 10.81 0.32
CA THR A 231 -9.84 12.00 -0.34
C THR A 231 -9.44 13.09 0.65
N GLU A 232 -10.19 13.25 1.76
CA GLU A 232 -9.82 14.17 2.83
C GLU A 232 -8.54 13.73 3.55
N ASN A 233 -8.36 12.44 3.78
CA ASN A 233 -7.21 11.89 4.50
C ASN A 233 -5.95 11.84 3.66
N ALA A 234 -6.05 11.49 2.36
CA ALA A 234 -4.89 11.26 1.52
C ALA A 234 -5.13 11.63 0.06
N THR A 235 -4.07 12.06 -0.60
CA THR A 235 -4.04 12.29 -2.04
C THR A 235 -3.18 11.21 -2.69
N CYS A 236 -3.75 10.49 -3.66
CA CYS A 236 -3.04 9.50 -4.46
C CYS A 236 -2.77 10.08 -5.86
N ILE A 237 -1.50 10.18 -6.23
CA ILE A 237 -1.07 10.86 -7.47
C ILE A 237 -0.91 9.93 -8.65
N ASP A 238 -0.60 8.66 -8.40
CA ASP A 238 -0.34 7.66 -9.43
C ASP A 238 -1.17 6.41 -9.17
N SER A 239 -1.76 5.88 -10.23
CA SER A 239 -2.36 4.55 -10.26
C SER A 239 -1.75 3.79 -11.42
N THR A 240 -1.06 2.69 -11.11
CA THR A 240 -0.45 1.83 -12.13
C THR A 240 -0.96 0.41 -11.95
N LYS A 241 -1.42 -0.18 -13.07
CA LYS A 241 -1.92 -1.56 -13.11
C LYS A 241 -0.85 -2.52 -13.58
N TYR A 242 -0.82 -3.69 -12.93
CA TYR A 242 0.15 -4.75 -13.21
C TYR A 242 -0.53 -6.10 -13.24
N LYS A 243 0.08 -7.01 -14.00
CA LYS A 243 -0.13 -8.46 -13.85
C LYS A 243 1.01 -9.02 -13.00
N SER A 244 0.66 -9.57 -11.87
CA SER A 244 1.60 -10.16 -10.91
C SER A 244 1.67 -11.66 -11.08
N TYR A 245 2.85 -12.17 -11.36
CA TYR A 245 3.15 -13.60 -11.49
C TYR A 245 3.96 -14.04 -10.28
N ARG A 246 3.42 -14.99 -9.52
CA ARG A 246 4.15 -15.56 -8.41
C ARG A 246 5.30 -16.44 -8.92
N LEU A 247 6.49 -16.23 -8.37
CA LEU A 247 7.67 -17.03 -8.66
C LEU A 247 7.89 -18.14 -7.62
N PHE A 248 7.86 -17.73 -6.34
CA PHE A 248 8.15 -18.60 -5.19
C PHE A 248 7.30 -18.23 -3.98
#